data_dab25ef375daf2376c90a579e8b13dcc
#
_entry.id   dab25ef375daf2376c90a579e8b13dcc
#
_cell.length_a   1.000
_cell.length_b   1.000
_cell.length_c   1.000
_cell.angle_alpha   90.00
_cell.angle_beta   90.00
_cell.angle_gamma   90.00
#
_symmetry.space_group_name_H-M   'P 1'
#
loop_
_entity.id
_entity.type
_entity.pdbx_description
1 polymer ?
#
loop_
_entity_poly.entity_id
_entity_poly.type
_entity_poly.pdbx_seq_one_letter_code
_entity_poly.pdbx_strand_id
1 'polypeptide(L)'
;MIADHDRSGYIGASDTAFVIGNWKTKTWEKWWMQKLGINTDHFDNEYTKAGTNWEHRILESLHLPGLEMDKQIIIEDLCLRVNLDGNTPFRIKEVKTYQWEKGWVKTPKKYIDQVEVQMFASTIHEADIVSYGLEPADYKNYLRDLDPRRLNEIPVAYDPKWIDTVYLPKLLILADCLKRGVFPNV
;
A
#
# COMPACT_ATOMS: atom_id res chain seq x y z
N MET A 1 -0.75 6.96 11.98
CA MET A 1 -1.82 6.21 11.26
C MET A 1 -2.82 7.20 10.68
N ILE A 2 -2.97 7.18 9.35
CA ILE A 2 -3.90 8.09 8.66
C ILE A 2 -5.31 7.56 8.89
N ALA A 3 -6.10 8.28 9.70
CA ALA A 3 -7.44 7.87 10.15
C ALA A 3 -8.55 8.12 9.11
N ASP A 4 -8.20 8.42 7.86
CA ASP A 4 -9.19 8.64 6.81
C ASP A 4 -9.66 7.31 6.23
N HIS A 5 -10.81 6.85 6.72
CA HIS A 5 -11.46 5.63 6.25
C HIS A 5 -12.20 5.82 4.92
N ASP A 6 -12.40 7.05 4.47
CA ASP A 6 -13.01 7.32 3.17
C ASP A 6 -12.00 7.09 2.04
N ARG A 7 -12.21 6.01 1.31
CA ARG A 7 -11.41 5.63 0.13
C ARG A 7 -12.02 6.08 -1.19
N SER A 8 -13.14 6.84 -1.13
CA SER A 8 -13.78 7.38 -2.34
C SER A 8 -12.98 8.54 -2.93
N GLY A 9 -13.19 8.79 -4.21
CA GLY A 9 -12.57 9.92 -4.91
C GLY A 9 -11.09 9.78 -5.26
N TYR A 10 -10.37 8.81 -4.66
CA TYR A 10 -8.94 8.60 -4.93
C TYR A 10 -8.57 7.13 -5.08
N ILE A 11 -7.60 6.87 -5.96
CA ILE A 11 -6.94 5.58 -6.13
C ILE A 11 -5.70 5.57 -5.26
N GLY A 12 -5.49 4.53 -4.45
CA GLY A 12 -4.32 4.40 -3.58
C GLY A 12 -3.20 3.58 -4.23
N ALA A 13 -1.98 3.67 -3.70
CA ALA A 13 -0.88 2.79 -4.13
C ALA A 13 -1.20 1.31 -3.87
N SER A 14 -1.90 0.99 -2.78
CA SER A 14 -2.36 -0.38 -2.49
C SER A 14 -3.40 -0.92 -3.49
N ASP A 15 -4.02 -0.04 -4.29
CA ASP A 15 -4.99 -0.40 -5.31
C ASP A 15 -4.34 -0.79 -6.66
N THR A 16 -3.03 -0.77 -6.76
CA THR A 16 -2.29 -1.00 -8.01
C THR A 16 -2.72 -2.27 -8.73
N ALA A 17 -2.97 -3.36 -7.99
CA ALA A 17 -3.45 -4.61 -8.58
C ALA A 17 -4.81 -4.47 -9.28
N PHE A 18 -5.69 -3.57 -8.83
CA PHE A 18 -6.94 -3.25 -9.51
C PHE A 18 -6.70 -2.36 -10.73
N VAL A 19 -5.80 -1.39 -10.63
CA VAL A 19 -5.46 -0.50 -11.75
C VAL A 19 -4.93 -1.29 -12.95
N ILE A 20 -3.94 -2.17 -12.73
CA ILE A 20 -3.30 -2.93 -13.81
C ILE A 20 -4.00 -4.23 -14.17
N GLY A 21 -4.93 -4.68 -13.34
CA GLY A 21 -5.60 -5.98 -13.43
C GLY A 21 -6.69 -6.09 -14.48
N ASN A 22 -7.55 -7.09 -14.31
CA ASN A 22 -8.71 -7.31 -15.18
C ASN A 22 -9.94 -6.55 -14.64
N TRP A 23 -10.37 -5.53 -15.36
CA TRP A 23 -11.48 -4.65 -14.99
C TRP A 23 -12.88 -5.28 -15.17
N LYS A 24 -12.96 -6.49 -15.73
CA LYS A 24 -14.24 -7.20 -15.99
C LYS A 24 -14.65 -8.16 -14.87
N THR A 25 -13.93 -8.16 -13.74
CA THR A 25 -14.25 -9.04 -12.61
C THR A 25 -15.22 -8.39 -11.63
N LYS A 26 -16.08 -9.20 -10.98
CA LYS A 26 -16.97 -8.74 -9.91
C LYS A 26 -16.23 -8.11 -8.73
N THR A 27 -15.01 -8.57 -8.44
CA THR A 27 -14.17 -8.00 -7.38
C THR A 27 -13.71 -6.60 -7.76
N TRP A 28 -13.32 -6.39 -9.01
CA TRP A 28 -12.95 -5.08 -9.54
C TRP A 28 -14.16 -4.13 -9.53
N GLU A 29 -15.32 -4.59 -9.97
CA GLU A 29 -16.58 -3.81 -9.95
C GLU A 29 -16.92 -3.29 -8.56
N LYS A 30 -16.84 -4.16 -7.53
CA LYS A 30 -17.06 -3.77 -6.13
C LYS A 30 -16.05 -2.72 -5.67
N TRP A 31 -14.77 -2.90 -5.99
CA TRP A 31 -13.73 -1.93 -5.68
C TRP A 31 -14.01 -0.59 -6.36
N TRP A 32 -14.42 -0.59 -7.64
CA TRP A 32 -14.73 0.64 -8.36
C TRP A 32 -15.93 1.37 -7.77
N MET A 33 -16.98 0.65 -7.40
CA MET A 33 -18.13 1.25 -6.68
C MET A 33 -17.72 1.93 -5.37
N GLN A 34 -16.75 1.38 -4.62
CA GLN A 34 -16.20 2.06 -3.44
C GLN A 34 -15.47 3.36 -3.83
N LYS A 35 -14.71 3.35 -4.92
CA LYS A 35 -14.03 4.56 -5.42
C LYS A 35 -15.02 5.65 -5.87
N LEU A 36 -16.14 5.26 -6.41
CA LEU A 36 -17.25 6.16 -6.75
C LEU A 36 -18.09 6.61 -5.54
N GLY A 37 -17.82 6.14 -4.33
CA GLY A 37 -18.60 6.45 -3.14
C GLY A 37 -19.99 5.79 -3.09
N ILE A 38 -20.25 4.80 -3.95
CA ILE A 38 -21.55 4.11 -4.04
C ILE A 38 -21.65 3.01 -2.97
N ASN A 39 -20.54 2.37 -2.61
CA ASN A 39 -20.48 1.33 -1.58
C ASN A 39 -19.47 1.71 -0.51
N THR A 40 -19.88 1.72 0.75
CA THR A 40 -19.08 2.11 1.91
C THR A 40 -18.72 0.93 2.82
N ASP A 41 -18.90 -0.31 2.36
CA ASP A 41 -18.55 -1.50 3.15
C ASP A 41 -17.06 -1.54 3.48
N HIS A 42 -16.73 -1.45 4.76
CA HIS A 42 -15.37 -1.62 5.28
C HIS A 42 -15.21 -3.02 5.87
N PHE A 43 -14.24 -3.77 5.39
CA PHE A 43 -13.86 -5.06 5.96
C PHE A 43 -12.63 -4.90 6.85
N ASP A 44 -12.86 -4.79 8.16
CA ASP A 44 -11.83 -4.95 9.16
C ASP A 44 -11.78 -6.41 9.63
N ASN A 45 -10.60 -7.00 9.61
CA ASN A 45 -10.34 -8.32 10.19
C ASN A 45 -9.15 -8.27 11.16
N GLU A 46 -8.93 -9.34 11.92
CA GLU A 46 -7.86 -9.39 12.91
C GLU A 46 -6.45 -9.20 12.32
N TYR A 47 -6.23 -9.62 11.06
CA TYR A 47 -4.96 -9.48 10.36
C TYR A 47 -4.68 -8.02 10.01
N THR A 48 -5.69 -7.29 9.51
CA THR A 48 -5.58 -5.86 9.21
C THR A 48 -5.31 -5.06 10.47
N LYS A 49 -6.06 -5.34 11.56
CA LYS A 49 -5.86 -4.69 12.87
C LYS A 49 -4.47 -4.95 13.43
N ALA A 50 -4.00 -6.19 13.37
CA ALA A 50 -2.65 -6.53 13.83
C ALA A 50 -1.60 -5.79 13.00
N GLY A 51 -1.71 -5.78 11.66
CA GLY A 51 -0.79 -5.04 10.79
C GLY A 51 -0.65 -3.59 11.21
N THR A 52 -1.77 -2.90 11.34
CA THR A 52 -1.82 -1.50 11.75
C THR A 52 -1.19 -1.24 13.13
N ASN A 53 -1.43 -2.12 14.12
CA ASN A 53 -0.87 -1.94 15.47
C ASN A 53 0.64 -2.21 15.53
N TRP A 54 1.15 -3.09 14.66
CA TRP A 54 2.57 -3.41 14.61
C TRP A 54 3.40 -2.44 13.76
N GLU A 55 2.78 -1.76 12.80
CA GLU A 55 3.43 -0.92 11.78
C GLU A 55 4.38 0.12 12.38
N HIS A 56 3.89 1.01 13.25
CA HIS A 56 4.71 2.05 13.89
C HIS A 56 5.84 1.46 14.73
N ARG A 57 5.56 0.41 15.50
CA ARG A 57 6.56 -0.26 16.32
C ARG A 57 7.68 -0.88 15.50
N ILE A 58 7.33 -1.46 14.34
CA ILE A 58 8.30 -2.01 13.39
C ILE A 58 9.18 -0.88 12.87
N LEU A 59 8.59 0.22 12.43
CA LEU A 59 9.32 1.39 11.91
C LEU A 59 10.23 2.00 12.97
N GLU A 60 9.74 2.20 14.19
CA GLU A 60 10.53 2.72 15.33
C GLU A 60 11.74 1.82 15.64
N SER A 61 11.58 0.50 15.53
CA SER A 61 12.67 -0.45 15.79
C SER A 61 13.83 -0.39 14.81
N LEU A 62 13.64 0.24 13.65
CA LEU A 62 14.69 0.45 12.65
C LEU A 62 15.66 1.56 13.05
N HIS A 63 15.33 2.40 14.03
CA HIS A 63 16.15 3.52 14.52
C HIS A 63 16.71 4.41 13.42
N LEU A 64 15.91 4.71 12.38
CA LEU A 64 16.35 5.46 11.21
C LEU A 64 16.37 6.96 11.51
N PRO A 65 17.50 7.66 11.32
CA PRO A 65 17.55 9.11 11.43
C PRO A 65 16.65 9.79 10.40
N GLY A 66 15.81 10.74 10.87
CA GLY A 66 14.92 11.49 9.99
C GLY A 66 13.72 10.68 9.45
N LEU A 67 13.35 9.58 10.15
CA LEU A 67 12.15 8.84 9.83
C LEU A 67 10.90 9.70 10.07
N GLU A 68 10.12 9.91 9.03
CA GLU A 68 8.77 10.47 9.04
C GLU A 68 7.78 9.32 8.84
N MET A 69 6.71 9.26 9.63
CA MET A 69 5.67 8.22 9.51
C MET A 69 4.35 8.84 9.06
N ASP A 70 3.48 8.01 8.46
CA ASP A 70 2.12 8.39 8.04
C ASP A 70 2.05 9.55 7.04
N LYS A 71 3.01 9.67 6.14
CA LYS A 71 3.01 10.73 5.14
C LYS A 71 1.98 10.44 4.05
N GLN A 72 1.12 11.42 3.79
CA GLN A 72 0.17 11.37 2.68
C GLN A 72 0.60 12.28 1.53
N ILE A 73 0.51 11.76 0.31
CA ILE A 73 0.79 12.48 -0.93
C ILE A 73 -0.45 12.40 -1.80
N ILE A 74 -0.94 13.54 -2.29
CA ILE A 74 -2.08 13.63 -3.19
C ILE A 74 -1.65 14.24 -4.51
N ILE A 75 -1.96 13.56 -5.61
CA ILE A 75 -1.79 14.07 -6.98
C ILE A 75 -3.18 14.21 -7.58
N GLU A 76 -3.76 15.40 -7.46
CA GLU A 76 -5.15 15.70 -7.81
C GLU A 76 -5.48 15.36 -9.27
N ASP A 77 -4.60 15.70 -10.20
CA ASP A 77 -4.79 15.46 -11.63
C ASP A 77 -4.93 13.97 -11.95
N LEU A 78 -4.31 13.11 -11.16
CA LEU A 78 -4.36 11.66 -11.31
C LEU A 78 -5.41 10.99 -10.40
N CYS A 79 -6.13 11.72 -9.58
CA CYS A 79 -6.96 11.18 -8.50
C CYS A 79 -6.18 10.12 -7.69
N LEU A 80 -4.87 10.35 -7.46
CA LEU A 80 -3.98 9.43 -6.78
C LEU A 80 -3.71 9.93 -5.36
N ARG A 81 -3.98 9.10 -4.36
CA ARG A 81 -3.66 9.36 -2.95
C ARG A 81 -2.80 8.23 -2.41
N VAL A 82 -1.56 8.54 -2.09
CA VAL A 82 -0.57 7.59 -1.61
C VAL A 82 -0.24 7.89 -0.16
N ASN A 83 -0.32 6.87 0.68
CA ASN A 83 0.13 6.91 2.06
C ASN A 83 1.43 6.11 2.15
N LEU A 84 2.44 6.70 2.78
CA LEU A 84 3.70 6.04 3.10
C LEU A 84 3.66 5.65 4.57
N ASP A 85 3.92 4.38 4.90
CA ASP A 85 4.00 3.93 6.29
C ASP A 85 5.15 4.64 6.99
N GLY A 86 6.31 4.69 6.32
CA GLY A 86 7.46 5.47 6.78
C GLY A 86 8.37 5.88 5.62
N ASN A 87 9.07 7.00 5.79
CA ASN A 87 10.12 7.43 4.87
C ASN A 87 11.20 8.25 5.58
N THR A 88 12.40 8.18 5.05
CA THR A 88 13.45 9.17 5.25
C THR A 88 13.48 10.12 4.04
N PRO A 89 14.30 11.18 4.00
CA PRO A 89 14.44 12.03 2.82
C PRO A 89 14.83 11.26 1.53
N PHE A 90 15.42 10.05 1.66
CA PHE A 90 16.00 9.33 0.55
C PHE A 90 15.39 7.94 0.32
N ARG A 91 14.59 7.42 1.26
CA ARG A 91 14.13 6.03 1.20
C ARG A 91 12.76 5.83 1.82
N ILE A 92 11.90 5.11 1.12
CA ILE A 92 10.57 4.69 1.61
C ILE A 92 10.72 3.37 2.39
N LYS A 93 9.92 3.20 3.44
CA LYS A 93 9.77 1.97 4.22
C LYS A 93 8.30 1.58 4.24
N GLU A 94 7.94 0.59 3.45
CA GLU A 94 6.59 0.01 3.41
C GLU A 94 6.53 -1.22 4.29
N VAL A 95 5.70 -1.20 5.32
CA VAL A 95 5.58 -2.30 6.30
C VAL A 95 4.58 -3.34 5.82
N LYS A 96 4.98 -4.61 5.90
CA LYS A 96 4.09 -5.74 5.61
C LYS A 96 4.21 -6.81 6.68
N THR A 97 3.11 -7.10 7.36
CA THR A 97 3.04 -8.24 8.27
C THR A 97 2.51 -9.50 7.57
N TYR A 98 2.95 -10.66 8.03
CA TYR A 98 2.49 -11.96 7.54
C TYR A 98 2.50 -13.00 8.68
N GLN A 99 1.82 -14.12 8.49
CA GLN A 99 1.85 -15.22 9.45
C GLN A 99 3.22 -15.90 9.40
N TRP A 100 3.98 -15.87 10.51
CA TRP A 100 5.35 -16.37 10.58
C TRP A 100 5.49 -17.81 10.09
N GLU A 101 4.59 -18.70 10.52
CA GLU A 101 4.60 -20.11 10.15
C GLU A 101 4.45 -20.36 8.64
N LYS A 102 3.72 -19.47 7.94
CA LYS A 102 3.52 -19.60 6.49
C LYS A 102 4.70 -19.04 5.68
N GLY A 103 5.36 -18.03 6.21
CA GLY A 103 6.46 -17.36 5.55
C GLY A 103 6.11 -16.75 4.18
N TRP A 104 7.10 -16.17 3.54
CA TRP A 104 7.07 -15.80 2.12
C TRP A 104 8.15 -16.59 1.39
N VAL A 105 7.74 -17.45 0.46
CA VAL A 105 8.69 -18.09 -0.48
C VAL A 105 9.31 -17.04 -1.40
N LYS A 106 8.52 -16.01 -1.75
CA LYS A 106 8.91 -14.86 -2.57
C LYS A 106 8.05 -13.66 -2.17
N THR A 107 8.62 -12.46 -2.21
CA THR A 107 7.86 -11.22 -2.01
C THR A 107 6.70 -11.14 -2.99
N PRO A 108 5.46 -11.00 -2.49
CA PRO A 108 4.29 -10.91 -3.37
C PRO A 108 4.39 -9.71 -4.31
N LYS A 109 4.21 -9.95 -5.62
CA LYS A 109 4.35 -8.91 -6.65
C LYS A 109 3.49 -7.68 -6.37
N LYS A 110 2.28 -7.86 -5.84
CA LYS A 110 1.38 -6.75 -5.48
C LYS A 110 1.99 -5.73 -4.51
N TYR A 111 2.92 -6.15 -3.65
CA TYR A 111 3.60 -5.25 -2.72
C TYR A 111 4.75 -4.51 -3.41
N ILE A 112 5.45 -5.17 -4.34
CA ILE A 112 6.45 -4.53 -5.19
C ILE A 112 5.75 -3.45 -6.04
N ASP A 113 4.65 -3.81 -6.71
CA ASP A 113 3.88 -2.88 -7.55
C ASP A 113 3.31 -1.69 -6.74
N GLN A 114 2.91 -1.91 -5.48
CA GLN A 114 2.49 -0.85 -4.57
C GLN A 114 3.64 0.12 -4.30
N VAL A 115 4.81 -0.40 -3.97
CA VAL A 115 6.00 0.41 -3.64
C VAL A 115 6.50 1.18 -4.87
N GLU A 116 6.41 0.62 -6.07
CA GLU A 116 6.68 1.34 -7.31
C GLU A 116 5.83 2.61 -7.45
N VAL A 117 4.53 2.50 -7.16
CA VAL A 117 3.61 3.66 -7.20
C VAL A 117 3.92 4.66 -6.09
N GLN A 118 4.35 4.21 -4.93
CA GLN A 118 4.80 5.09 -3.85
C GLN A 118 6.07 5.87 -4.26
N MET A 119 7.04 5.19 -4.89
CA MET A 119 8.25 5.84 -5.41
C MET A 119 7.92 6.87 -6.50
N PHE A 120 7.00 6.53 -7.42
CA PHE A 120 6.51 7.46 -8.43
C PHE A 120 5.87 8.72 -7.80
N ALA A 121 4.95 8.54 -6.86
CA ALA A 121 4.20 9.65 -6.27
C ALA A 121 5.05 10.54 -5.38
N SER A 122 6.03 9.97 -4.66
CA SER A 122 6.88 10.69 -3.71
C SER A 122 8.13 11.30 -4.33
N THR A 123 8.51 10.88 -5.53
CA THR A 123 9.81 11.15 -6.17
C THR A 123 11.04 10.64 -5.37
N ILE A 124 10.81 9.76 -4.40
CA ILE A 124 11.86 9.04 -3.68
C ILE A 124 12.02 7.68 -4.36
N HIS A 125 13.14 7.45 -5.05
CA HIS A 125 13.33 6.28 -5.91
C HIS A 125 14.11 5.13 -5.24
N GLU A 126 14.25 5.16 -3.93
CA GLU A 126 14.75 4.06 -3.12
C GLU A 126 13.68 3.63 -2.13
N ALA A 127 13.44 2.34 -2.03
CA ALA A 127 12.44 1.80 -1.12
C ALA A 127 12.80 0.40 -0.64
N ASP A 128 12.29 0.06 0.55
CA ASP A 128 12.32 -1.30 1.09
C ASP A 128 10.92 -1.71 1.54
N ILE A 129 10.59 -2.98 1.30
CA ILE A 129 9.49 -3.64 1.98
C ILE A 129 10.04 -4.18 3.30
N VAL A 130 9.57 -3.61 4.40
CA VAL A 130 9.90 -4.06 5.75
C VAL A 130 8.91 -5.14 6.15
N SER A 131 9.30 -6.40 6.05
CA SER A 131 8.41 -7.52 6.36
C SER A 131 8.64 -8.04 7.77
N TYR A 132 7.55 -8.30 8.50
CA TYR A 132 7.59 -8.84 9.85
C TYR A 132 6.63 -10.02 10.01
N GLY A 133 7.15 -11.16 10.45
CA GLY A 133 6.38 -12.37 10.68
C GLY A 133 5.68 -12.35 12.04
N LEU A 134 4.34 -12.41 12.06
CA LEU A 134 3.52 -12.46 13.27
C LEU A 134 3.25 -13.91 13.70
N GLU A 135 3.51 -14.21 14.97
CA GLU A 135 3.10 -15.45 15.65
C GLU A 135 1.66 -15.32 16.18
N PRO A 136 0.97 -16.43 16.51
CA PRO A 136 -0.39 -16.38 17.06
C PRO A 136 -0.55 -15.49 18.30
N ALA A 137 0.50 -15.38 19.12
CA ALA A 137 0.49 -14.53 20.31
C ALA A 137 0.55 -13.02 19.97
N ASP A 138 1.11 -12.64 18.82
CA ASP A 138 1.22 -11.24 18.39
C ASP A 138 -0.12 -10.64 17.97
N TYR A 139 -1.09 -11.48 17.56
CA TYR A 139 -2.46 -11.06 17.26
C TYR A 139 -3.28 -10.72 18.51
N LYS A 140 -2.84 -11.21 19.68
CA LYS A 140 -3.53 -11.03 20.95
C LYS A 140 -2.87 -9.99 21.85
N ASN A 141 -1.59 -9.72 21.64
CA ASN A 141 -0.81 -8.77 22.43
C ASN A 141 0.15 -7.98 21.56
N TYR A 142 -0.25 -6.76 21.23
CA TYR A 142 0.55 -5.83 20.42
C TYR A 142 1.72 -5.18 21.18
N LEU A 143 1.86 -5.44 22.49
CA LEU A 143 2.95 -4.90 23.32
C LEU A 143 4.13 -5.88 23.48
N ARG A 144 4.08 -7.06 22.85
CA ARG A 144 5.21 -8.00 22.84
C ARG A 144 6.44 -7.37 22.19
N ASP A 145 7.61 -7.73 22.70
CA ASP A 145 8.87 -7.30 22.10
C ASP A 145 9.01 -7.83 20.66
N LEU A 146 9.58 -7.00 19.79
CA LEU A 146 9.91 -7.38 18.44
C LEU A 146 11.07 -8.37 18.44
N ASP A 147 10.91 -9.47 17.72
CA ASP A 147 11.99 -10.42 17.48
C ASP A 147 12.72 -10.05 16.17
N PRO A 148 13.98 -9.57 16.23
CA PRO A 148 14.72 -9.16 15.04
C PRO A 148 14.89 -10.27 13.99
N ARG A 149 14.82 -11.55 14.41
CA ARG A 149 14.94 -12.69 13.47
C ARG A 149 13.73 -12.81 12.53
N ARG A 150 12.61 -12.19 12.88
CA ARG A 150 11.36 -12.19 12.11
C ARG A 150 11.19 -10.95 11.23
N LEU A 151 12.15 -10.02 11.30
CA LEU A 151 12.15 -8.78 10.54
C LEU A 151 13.11 -8.90 9.36
N ASN A 152 12.65 -8.51 8.16
CA ASN A 152 13.48 -8.47 6.97
C ASN A 152 13.21 -7.17 6.20
N GLU A 153 14.27 -6.57 5.67
CA GLU A 153 14.19 -5.44 4.76
C GLU A 153 14.53 -5.92 3.34
N ILE A 154 13.59 -5.74 2.42
CA ILE A 154 13.67 -6.23 1.05
C ILE A 154 13.70 -5.03 0.12
N PRO A 155 14.85 -4.73 -0.52
CA PRO A 155 14.96 -3.59 -1.40
C PRO A 155 14.10 -3.76 -2.65
N VAL A 156 13.47 -2.67 -3.08
CA VAL A 156 12.70 -2.59 -4.33
C VAL A 156 13.36 -1.56 -5.24
N ALA A 157 13.75 -2.01 -6.43
CA ALA A 157 14.29 -1.14 -7.45
C ALA A 157 13.17 -0.42 -8.20
N TYR A 158 13.30 0.90 -8.42
CA TYR A 158 12.34 1.68 -9.18
C TYR A 158 12.42 1.37 -10.68
N ASP A 159 11.28 1.04 -11.27
CA ASP A 159 11.14 0.80 -12.73
C ASP A 159 10.26 1.89 -13.38
N PRO A 160 10.86 3.01 -13.81
CA PRO A 160 10.10 4.09 -14.47
C PRO A 160 9.46 3.62 -15.78
N LYS A 161 10.04 2.65 -16.48
CA LYS A 161 9.46 2.10 -17.70
C LYS A 161 8.15 1.38 -17.41
N TRP A 162 8.09 0.60 -16.32
CA TRP A 162 6.85 -0.06 -15.92
C TRP A 162 5.78 0.97 -15.52
N ILE A 163 6.15 2.04 -14.78
CA ILE A 163 5.23 3.14 -14.48
C ILE A 163 4.66 3.74 -15.77
N ASP A 164 5.52 4.13 -16.71
CA ASP A 164 5.13 4.85 -17.93
C ASP A 164 4.33 3.98 -18.91
N THR A 165 4.64 2.69 -19.00
CA THR A 165 4.06 1.81 -20.02
C THR A 165 2.91 0.94 -19.54
N VAL A 166 2.83 0.67 -18.24
CA VAL A 166 1.84 -0.27 -17.67
C VAL A 166 0.87 0.42 -16.72
N TYR A 167 1.40 1.18 -15.73
CA TYR A 167 0.57 1.74 -14.66
C TYR A 167 -0.12 3.03 -15.07
N LEU A 168 0.65 4.04 -15.49
CA LEU A 168 0.17 5.40 -15.75
C LEU A 168 -0.91 5.46 -16.85
N PRO A 169 -0.80 4.73 -17.99
CA PRO A 169 -1.86 4.75 -19.02
C PRO A 169 -3.21 4.28 -18.48
N LYS A 170 -3.22 3.26 -17.62
CA LYS A 170 -4.44 2.74 -17.00
C LYS A 170 -4.96 3.66 -15.90
N LEU A 171 -4.07 4.23 -15.09
CA LEU A 171 -4.44 5.21 -14.07
C LEU A 171 -5.13 6.42 -14.68
N LEU A 172 -4.62 6.96 -15.80
CA LEU A 172 -5.21 8.11 -16.49
C LEU A 172 -6.65 7.85 -16.93
N ILE A 173 -6.93 6.64 -17.47
CA ILE A 173 -8.29 6.25 -17.85
C ILE A 173 -9.19 6.20 -16.62
N LEU A 174 -8.72 5.59 -15.54
CA LEU A 174 -9.49 5.47 -14.31
C LEU A 174 -9.69 6.83 -13.64
N ALA A 175 -8.70 7.70 -13.63
CA ALA A 175 -8.80 9.05 -13.09
C ALA A 175 -9.86 9.88 -13.82
N ASP A 176 -9.89 9.82 -15.18
CA ASP A 176 -10.94 10.47 -15.96
C ASP A 176 -12.33 9.92 -15.63
N CYS A 177 -12.47 8.61 -15.57
CA CYS A 177 -13.73 7.96 -15.20
C CYS A 177 -14.19 8.33 -13.78
N LEU A 178 -13.24 8.41 -12.84
CA LEU A 178 -13.53 8.76 -11.44
C LEU A 178 -14.02 10.21 -11.33
N LYS A 179 -13.38 11.16 -12.03
CA LYS A 179 -13.79 12.56 -12.07
C LYS A 179 -15.20 12.72 -12.65
N ARG A 180 -15.58 11.87 -13.60
CA ARG A 180 -16.91 11.87 -14.22
C ARG A 180 -17.96 11.05 -13.50
N GLY A 181 -17.56 10.29 -12.46
CA GLY A 181 -18.47 9.42 -11.73
C GLY A 181 -19.01 8.23 -12.53
N VAL A 182 -18.24 7.70 -13.51
CA VAL A 182 -18.68 6.65 -14.43
C VAL A 182 -17.78 5.42 -14.39
N PHE A 183 -18.29 4.30 -14.91
CA PHE A 183 -17.47 3.11 -15.18
C PHE A 183 -16.64 3.29 -16.46
N PRO A 184 -15.39 2.75 -16.50
CA PRO A 184 -14.63 2.74 -17.73
C PRO A 184 -15.30 1.82 -18.79
N ASN A 185 -15.30 2.30 -20.03
CA ASN A 185 -15.75 1.51 -21.18
C ASN A 185 -14.63 0.60 -21.66
N VAL A 186 -14.68 -0.70 -21.31
CA VAL A 186 -13.65 -1.72 -21.62
C VAL A 186 -14.26 -3.02 -22.14
#